data_11bf8d768fe7b75799fbc027160a72b0
#
_entry.id   11bf8d768fe7b75799fbc027160a72b0
#
_cell.length_a   1.000
_cell.length_b   1.000
_cell.length_c   1.000
_cell.angle_alpha   90.00
_cell.angle_beta   90.00
_cell.angle_gamma   90.00
#
_symmetry.space_group_name_H-M   'P 1'
#
loop_
_entity.id
_entity.type
_entity.pdbx_description
1 polymer ?
#
loop_
_entity_poly.entity_id
_entity_poly.type
_entity_poly.pdbx_seq_one_letter_code
_entity_poly.pdbx_strand_id
1 'polypeptide(L)'
;MSSTMTTTIRHIGQGTAIFTAVAGAATATLGGLAYRFTCDTRSPLFVKNSQRANEAVSEQLRQSDNAEQQAASRWFHDTRQSWTTYSEDGLRLHAWVLDPDSVHPRPHWYAICCHGFCGEPQEMAKYALRYARMGCTVIVPAMRAHERSQGRYVGLGYVDRRDVMCWINLVVRADPDASIILHGNSMGAVAVMLAAAEPDIPRQVIAVVEDSGYSTIDAELRFVAKTMLKMPRGIGLQTVAVMNACARIHTKSDFRRGDCLCAARRMRVPLLCVHGTNDTMVPYEFMDRIAASYRGPLCRTFSVQGAGHTLSASTAPDAYWNAVRGFVEAAAGWHEA
;
A
#
# COMPACT_ATOMS: atom_id res chain seq x y z
N MET A 1 -53.21 -38.40 -11.44
CA MET A 1 -52.73 -37.03 -11.10
C MET A 1 -51.33 -36.99 -10.50
N SER A 2 -50.63 -38.12 -10.24
CA SER A 2 -49.31 -38.17 -9.58
C SER A 2 -48.12 -38.00 -10.54
N SER A 3 -48.22 -38.40 -11.81
CA SER A 3 -47.05 -38.38 -12.75
C SER A 3 -46.66 -36.97 -13.27
N THR A 4 -47.65 -36.09 -13.46
CA THR A 4 -47.39 -34.74 -13.99
C THR A 4 -46.71 -33.81 -12.98
N MET A 5 -47.03 -33.97 -11.71
CA MET A 5 -46.46 -33.13 -10.64
C MET A 5 -44.95 -33.42 -10.40
N THR A 6 -44.56 -34.71 -10.48
CA THR A 6 -43.16 -35.14 -10.33
C THR A 6 -42.28 -34.64 -11.49
N THR A 7 -42.79 -34.61 -12.70
CA THR A 7 -42.05 -34.12 -13.88
C THR A 7 -41.83 -32.59 -13.80
N THR A 8 -42.83 -31.81 -13.36
CA THR A 8 -42.74 -30.37 -13.21
C THR A 8 -41.74 -29.97 -12.16
N ILE A 9 -41.68 -30.63 -11.00
CA ILE A 9 -40.71 -30.38 -9.92
C ILE A 9 -39.29 -30.70 -10.40
N ARG A 10 -39.10 -31.74 -11.20
CA ARG A 10 -37.78 -32.11 -11.75
C ARG A 10 -37.28 -31.08 -12.77
N HIS A 11 -38.13 -30.50 -13.62
CA HIS A 11 -37.75 -29.46 -14.56
C HIS A 11 -37.47 -28.14 -13.88
N ILE A 12 -38.18 -27.74 -12.82
CA ILE A 12 -37.89 -26.56 -12.01
C ILE A 12 -36.56 -26.73 -11.32
N GLY A 13 -36.27 -27.90 -10.71
CA GLY A 13 -35.00 -28.18 -10.05
C GLY A 13 -33.80 -28.15 -11.03
N GLN A 14 -33.96 -28.69 -12.24
CA GLN A 14 -32.93 -28.63 -13.28
C GLN A 14 -32.71 -27.22 -13.81
N GLY A 15 -33.77 -26.45 -14.03
CA GLY A 15 -33.66 -25.05 -14.46
C GLY A 15 -32.96 -24.18 -13.43
N THR A 16 -33.27 -24.35 -12.14
CA THR A 16 -32.62 -23.65 -11.05
C THR A 16 -31.12 -24.03 -10.93
N ALA A 17 -30.81 -25.32 -11.06
CA ALA A 17 -29.42 -25.80 -11.00
C ALA A 17 -28.58 -25.26 -12.18
N ILE A 18 -29.13 -25.24 -13.39
CA ILE A 18 -28.45 -24.69 -14.57
C ILE A 18 -28.25 -23.18 -14.41
N PHE A 19 -29.26 -22.43 -13.97
CA PHE A 19 -29.16 -20.97 -13.75
C PHE A 19 -28.09 -20.65 -12.67
N THR A 20 -28.06 -21.41 -11.58
CA THR A 20 -27.05 -21.25 -10.51
C THR A 20 -25.65 -21.58 -11.02
N ALA A 21 -25.49 -22.61 -11.83
CA ALA A 21 -24.19 -22.97 -12.42
C ALA A 21 -23.71 -21.92 -13.42
N VAL A 22 -24.57 -21.40 -14.27
CA VAL A 22 -24.22 -20.32 -15.23
C VAL A 22 -23.87 -19.03 -14.52
N ALA A 23 -24.65 -18.63 -13.51
CA ALA A 23 -24.35 -17.46 -12.69
C ALA A 23 -23.03 -17.62 -11.92
N GLY A 24 -22.77 -18.81 -11.38
CA GLY A 24 -21.51 -19.16 -10.71
C GLY A 24 -20.30 -19.09 -11.64
N ALA A 25 -20.42 -19.64 -12.85
CA ALA A 25 -19.37 -19.57 -13.88
C ALA A 25 -19.09 -18.13 -14.33
N ALA A 26 -20.12 -17.33 -14.56
CA ALA A 26 -19.97 -15.92 -14.93
C ALA A 26 -19.26 -15.12 -13.83
N THR A 27 -19.62 -15.36 -12.56
CA THR A 27 -18.98 -14.71 -11.42
C THR A 27 -17.52 -15.13 -11.25
N ALA A 28 -17.21 -16.42 -11.40
CA ALA A 28 -15.84 -16.93 -11.34
C ALA A 28 -14.96 -16.31 -12.45
N THR A 29 -15.51 -16.19 -13.67
CA THR A 29 -14.84 -15.54 -14.79
C THR A 29 -14.59 -14.06 -14.50
N LEU A 30 -15.59 -13.32 -14.03
CA LEU A 30 -15.47 -11.89 -13.71
C LEU A 30 -14.44 -11.64 -12.60
N GLY A 31 -14.50 -12.43 -11.53
CA GLY A 31 -13.54 -12.32 -10.42
C GLY A 31 -12.11 -12.70 -10.81
N GLY A 32 -11.95 -13.71 -11.67
CA GLY A 32 -10.67 -14.08 -12.23
C GLY A 32 -10.08 -12.99 -13.13
N LEU A 33 -10.91 -12.35 -13.97
CA LEU A 33 -10.51 -11.20 -14.78
C LEU A 33 -10.16 -9.99 -13.91
N ALA A 34 -10.95 -9.69 -12.87
CA ALA A 34 -10.65 -8.62 -11.92
C ALA A 34 -9.32 -8.87 -11.18
N TYR A 35 -9.04 -10.11 -10.76
CA TYR A 35 -7.74 -10.46 -10.17
C TYR A 35 -6.59 -10.25 -11.15
N ARG A 36 -6.75 -10.66 -12.41
CA ARG A 36 -5.72 -10.46 -13.45
C ARG A 36 -5.52 -8.97 -13.77
N PHE A 37 -6.56 -8.18 -13.71
CA PHE A 37 -6.51 -6.72 -13.90
C PHE A 37 -5.80 -6.01 -12.75
N THR A 38 -5.97 -6.50 -11.51
CA THR A 38 -5.45 -5.84 -10.31
C THR A 38 -4.12 -6.40 -9.84
N CYS A 39 -3.89 -7.71 -9.97
CA CYS A 39 -2.75 -8.36 -9.30
C CYS A 39 -1.74 -9.02 -10.23
N ASP A 40 -2.10 -9.48 -11.43
CA ASP A 40 -1.21 -10.24 -12.31
C ASP A 40 -0.46 -9.31 -13.28
N THR A 41 0.76 -8.92 -12.93
CA THR A 41 1.58 -7.98 -13.71
C THR A 41 1.93 -8.47 -15.13
N ARG A 42 1.83 -9.76 -15.40
CA ARG A 42 2.00 -10.33 -16.75
C ARG A 42 0.72 -10.31 -17.58
N SER A 43 -0.40 -9.94 -16.97
CA SER A 43 -1.66 -9.83 -17.70
C SER A 43 -1.71 -8.55 -18.53
N PRO A 44 -2.09 -8.61 -19.81
CA PRO A 44 -2.32 -7.41 -20.61
C PRO A 44 -3.35 -6.45 -19.98
N LEU A 45 -4.27 -6.98 -19.17
CA LEU A 45 -5.24 -6.19 -18.43
C LEU A 45 -4.58 -5.34 -17.34
N PHE A 46 -3.61 -5.91 -16.61
CA PHE A 46 -2.83 -5.19 -15.61
C PHE A 46 -1.97 -4.10 -16.26
N VAL A 47 -1.23 -4.43 -17.31
CA VAL A 47 -0.36 -3.49 -18.05
C VAL A 47 -1.16 -2.27 -18.50
N LYS A 48 -2.35 -2.50 -19.06
CA LYS A 48 -3.24 -1.42 -19.51
C LYS A 48 -3.78 -0.58 -18.35
N ASN A 49 -4.05 -1.21 -17.20
CA ASN A 49 -4.47 -0.52 -15.97
C ASN A 49 -3.35 0.34 -15.40
N SER A 50 -2.14 -0.22 -15.30
CA SER A 50 -0.96 0.47 -14.81
C SER A 50 -0.61 1.70 -15.66
N GLN A 51 -0.65 1.58 -17.00
CA GLN A 51 -0.43 2.71 -17.89
C GLN A 51 -1.44 3.85 -17.64
N ARG A 52 -2.73 3.52 -17.50
CA ARG A 52 -3.77 4.54 -17.19
C ARG A 52 -3.56 5.18 -15.81
N ALA A 53 -3.18 4.40 -14.81
CA ALA A 53 -2.89 4.93 -13.48
C ALA A 53 -1.70 5.89 -13.52
N ASN A 54 -0.62 5.51 -14.20
CA ASN A 54 0.58 6.33 -14.35
C ASN A 54 0.32 7.60 -15.19
N GLU A 55 -0.51 7.53 -16.23
CA GLU A 55 -0.94 8.70 -16.99
C GLU A 55 -1.73 9.68 -16.13
N ALA A 56 -2.66 9.19 -15.30
CA ALA A 56 -3.46 10.01 -14.40
C ALA A 56 -2.58 10.70 -13.33
N VAL A 57 -1.64 9.96 -12.73
CA VAL A 57 -0.66 10.51 -11.78
C VAL A 57 0.24 11.54 -12.46
N SER A 58 0.76 11.25 -13.65
CA SER A 58 1.61 12.16 -14.41
C SER A 58 0.89 13.44 -14.80
N GLU A 59 -0.41 13.38 -15.11
CA GLU A 59 -1.21 14.55 -15.40
C GLU A 59 -1.47 15.40 -14.15
N GLN A 60 -1.79 14.78 -13.02
CA GLN A 60 -1.92 15.47 -11.74
C GLN A 60 -0.62 16.13 -11.32
N LEU A 61 0.52 15.48 -11.55
CA LEU A 61 1.85 16.01 -11.26
C LEU A 61 2.20 17.20 -12.18
N ARG A 62 1.83 17.16 -13.46
CA ARG A 62 2.00 18.29 -14.39
C ARG A 62 1.15 19.48 -13.98
N GLN A 63 -0.08 19.26 -13.52
CA GLN A 63 -0.98 20.32 -13.05
C GLN A 63 -0.51 20.96 -11.74
N SER A 64 0.24 20.23 -10.91
CA SER A 64 0.83 20.74 -9.67
C SER A 64 2.14 21.49 -9.88
N ASP A 65 2.58 21.71 -11.12
CA ASP A 65 3.85 22.31 -11.62
C ASP A 65 4.82 22.77 -10.50
N ASN A 66 5.35 21.77 -9.80
CA ASN A 66 6.09 22.04 -8.58
C ASN A 66 7.58 21.87 -8.88
N ALA A 67 8.30 22.99 -8.95
CA ALA A 67 9.75 23.04 -9.14
C ALA A 67 10.49 22.14 -8.13
N GLU A 68 9.96 22.01 -6.92
CA GLU A 68 10.49 21.12 -5.89
C GLU A 68 10.40 19.65 -6.30
N GLN A 69 9.28 19.21 -6.86
CA GLN A 69 9.11 17.83 -7.30
C GLN A 69 10.02 17.47 -8.47
N GLN A 70 10.20 18.39 -9.42
CA GLN A 70 11.16 18.22 -10.51
C GLN A 70 12.60 18.15 -9.99
N ALA A 71 12.95 19.01 -9.02
CA ALA A 71 14.24 18.99 -8.36
C ALA A 71 14.47 17.68 -7.60
N ALA A 72 13.46 17.18 -6.87
CA ALA A 72 13.50 15.91 -6.18
C ALA A 72 13.68 14.73 -7.15
N SER A 73 12.99 14.73 -8.27
CA SER A 73 13.13 13.70 -9.31
C SER A 73 14.52 13.67 -9.92
N ARG A 74 15.11 14.84 -10.23
CA ARG A 74 16.50 14.93 -10.72
C ARG A 74 17.48 14.43 -9.67
N TRP A 75 17.37 14.95 -8.44
CA TRP A 75 18.22 14.55 -7.34
C TRP A 75 18.17 13.02 -7.12
N PHE A 76 16.98 12.45 -7.08
CA PHE A 76 16.79 11.00 -6.93
C PHE A 76 17.49 10.21 -8.03
N HIS A 77 17.34 10.65 -9.29
CA HIS A 77 17.98 10.00 -10.44
C HIS A 77 19.51 10.05 -10.36
N ASP A 78 20.05 11.20 -9.96
CA ASP A 78 21.48 11.46 -10.02
C ASP A 78 22.26 10.87 -8.83
N THR A 79 21.61 10.66 -7.68
CA THR A 79 22.28 10.24 -6.44
C THR A 79 21.98 8.81 -6.00
N ARG A 80 20.98 8.16 -6.59
CA ARG A 80 20.52 6.82 -6.17
C ARG A 80 21.55 5.73 -6.42
N GLN A 81 21.67 4.84 -5.43
CA GLN A 81 22.49 3.65 -5.49
C GLN A 81 21.58 2.40 -5.45
N SER A 82 22.00 1.32 -6.13
CA SER A 82 21.21 0.10 -6.23
C SER A 82 21.52 -0.86 -5.10
N TRP A 83 20.50 -1.25 -4.31
CA TRP A 83 20.60 -2.32 -3.33
C TRP A 83 19.70 -3.50 -3.71
N THR A 84 20.08 -4.69 -3.24
CA THR A 84 19.34 -5.93 -3.50
C THR A 84 19.25 -6.76 -2.23
N THR A 85 18.07 -7.35 -1.99
CA THR A 85 17.85 -8.37 -0.97
C THR A 85 16.95 -9.47 -1.54
N TYR A 86 16.62 -10.47 -0.72
CA TYR A 86 15.70 -11.54 -1.11
C TYR A 86 14.52 -11.58 -0.16
N SER A 87 13.34 -11.80 -0.73
CA SER A 87 12.13 -12.07 0.03
C SER A 87 12.17 -13.46 0.68
N GLU A 88 11.28 -13.71 1.64
CA GLU A 88 11.15 -15.02 2.28
C GLU A 88 10.75 -16.14 1.30
N ASP A 89 10.06 -15.80 0.22
CA ASP A 89 9.67 -16.71 -0.86
C ASP A 89 10.67 -16.76 -2.02
N GLY A 90 11.89 -16.21 -1.81
CA GLY A 90 13.03 -16.34 -2.71
C GLY A 90 13.04 -15.37 -3.89
N LEU A 91 12.21 -14.35 -3.92
CA LEU A 91 12.24 -13.31 -4.95
C LEU A 91 13.40 -12.36 -4.70
N ARG A 92 14.13 -11.99 -5.74
CA ARG A 92 15.10 -10.90 -5.67
C ARG A 92 14.35 -9.58 -5.63
N LEU A 93 14.55 -8.84 -4.55
CA LEU A 93 13.99 -7.52 -4.32
C LEU A 93 15.05 -6.45 -4.57
N HIS A 94 14.64 -5.33 -5.12
CA HIS A 94 15.48 -4.18 -5.44
C HIS A 94 15.01 -2.95 -4.67
N ALA A 95 15.96 -2.11 -4.25
CA ALA A 95 15.69 -0.78 -3.72
C ALA A 95 16.73 0.23 -4.24
N TRP A 96 16.33 1.47 -4.30
CA TRP A 96 17.23 2.59 -4.42
C TRP A 96 17.58 3.12 -3.03
N VAL A 97 18.86 3.38 -2.82
CA VAL A 97 19.37 3.98 -1.59
C VAL A 97 19.97 5.33 -1.91
N LEU A 98 19.69 6.29 -1.06
CA LEU A 98 20.11 7.68 -1.21
C LEU A 98 20.77 8.13 0.09
N ASP A 99 21.94 8.72 -0.03
CA ASP A 99 22.66 9.29 1.10
C ASP A 99 21.96 10.55 1.62
N PRO A 100 22.23 10.96 2.88
CA PRO A 100 21.71 12.20 3.42
C PRO A 100 22.08 13.42 2.54
N ASP A 101 21.08 14.25 2.21
CA ASP A 101 21.26 15.56 1.55
C ASP A 101 21.16 16.67 2.61
N SER A 102 22.10 16.63 3.58
CA SER A 102 22.10 17.54 4.72
C SER A 102 23.52 17.88 5.15
N VAL A 103 23.74 19.15 5.55
CA VAL A 103 24.99 19.58 6.20
C VAL A 103 25.15 19.01 7.62
N HIS A 104 24.07 18.47 8.17
CA HIS A 104 24.04 17.78 9.47
C HIS A 104 23.39 16.41 9.30
N PRO A 105 24.10 15.41 8.70
CA PRO A 105 23.60 14.05 8.62
C PRO A 105 23.38 13.48 10.03
N ARG A 106 22.34 12.71 10.20
CA ARG A 106 22.01 12.01 11.46
C ARG A 106 22.52 10.58 11.37
N PRO A 107 23.65 10.24 12.00
CA PRO A 107 24.14 8.86 12.02
C PRO A 107 23.03 7.91 12.50
N HIS A 108 23.00 6.71 11.95
CA HIS A 108 22.02 5.66 12.32
C HIS A 108 20.55 5.98 12.00
N TRP A 109 20.24 7.06 11.30
CA TRP A 109 18.87 7.40 10.92
C TRP A 109 18.55 6.98 9.49
N TYR A 110 17.47 6.21 9.36
CA TYR A 110 17.01 5.65 8.09
C TYR A 110 15.54 5.96 7.85
N ALA A 111 15.16 6.18 6.59
CA ALA A 111 13.77 6.22 6.18
C ALA A 111 13.53 5.18 5.07
N ILE A 112 12.55 4.30 5.24
CA ILE A 112 12.12 3.34 4.21
C ILE A 112 10.82 3.86 3.61
N CYS A 113 10.84 4.24 2.31
CA CYS A 113 9.73 4.91 1.63
C CYS A 113 9.10 3.98 0.59
N CYS A 114 7.90 3.47 0.86
CA CYS A 114 7.19 2.48 0.04
C CYS A 114 6.13 3.14 -0.85
N HIS A 115 6.22 2.92 -2.17
CA HIS A 115 5.29 3.46 -3.16
C HIS A 115 3.93 2.73 -3.18
N GLY A 116 2.94 3.34 -3.84
CA GLY A 116 1.59 2.82 -4.00
C GLY A 116 1.43 1.76 -5.09
N PHE A 117 0.19 1.36 -5.32
CA PHE A 117 -0.20 0.40 -6.36
C PHE A 117 0.11 0.95 -7.75
N CYS A 118 0.68 0.12 -8.62
CA CYS A 118 1.17 0.47 -9.95
C CYS A 118 2.22 1.60 -9.98
N GLY A 119 2.71 2.05 -8.82
CA GLY A 119 3.72 3.08 -8.72
C GLY A 119 5.14 2.56 -8.93
N GLU A 120 6.07 3.49 -8.96
CA GLU A 120 7.50 3.21 -9.06
C GLU A 120 8.28 3.93 -7.95
N PRO A 121 9.49 3.46 -7.58
CA PRO A 121 10.33 4.15 -6.60
C PRO A 121 10.53 5.64 -6.87
N GLN A 122 10.57 6.04 -8.13
CA GLN A 122 10.72 7.44 -8.55
C GLN A 122 9.60 8.35 -8.02
N GLU A 123 8.39 7.84 -7.81
CA GLU A 123 7.27 8.60 -7.25
C GLU A 123 7.52 9.01 -5.79
N MET A 124 8.38 8.25 -5.09
CA MET A 124 8.77 8.56 -3.71
C MET A 124 9.89 9.61 -3.62
N ALA A 125 10.41 10.13 -4.75
CA ALA A 125 11.53 11.07 -4.76
C ALA A 125 11.28 12.32 -3.89
N LYS A 126 10.07 12.88 -3.93
CA LYS A 126 9.69 14.05 -3.10
C LYS A 126 9.75 13.77 -1.60
N TYR A 127 9.40 12.54 -1.19
CA TYR A 127 9.49 12.09 0.20
C TYR A 127 10.94 11.78 0.57
N ALA A 128 11.64 11.07 -0.30
CA ALA A 128 13.03 10.70 -0.12
C ALA A 128 13.94 11.93 0.07
N LEU A 129 13.81 12.97 -0.78
CA LEU A 129 14.57 14.20 -0.65
C LEU A 129 14.35 14.90 0.70
N ARG A 130 13.10 14.93 1.17
CA ARG A 130 12.78 15.57 2.46
C ARG A 130 13.38 14.80 3.65
N TYR A 131 13.32 13.46 3.63
CA TYR A 131 13.99 12.65 4.66
C TYR A 131 15.52 12.77 4.57
N ALA A 132 16.10 12.79 3.37
CA ALA A 132 17.52 13.02 3.18
C ALA A 132 17.95 14.37 3.74
N ARG A 133 17.14 15.43 3.55
CA ARG A 133 17.37 16.76 4.15
C ARG A 133 17.16 16.80 5.66
N MET A 134 16.38 15.87 6.22
CA MET A 134 16.31 15.63 7.67
C MET A 134 17.53 14.88 8.21
N GLY A 135 18.48 14.52 7.33
CA GLY A 135 19.71 13.83 7.69
C GLY A 135 19.67 12.31 7.62
N CYS A 136 18.59 11.72 7.11
CA CYS A 136 18.43 10.27 7.02
C CYS A 136 19.10 9.69 5.77
N THR A 137 19.63 8.47 5.87
CA THR A 137 19.82 7.58 4.71
C THR A 137 18.45 7.07 4.29
N VAL A 138 18.10 7.17 3.00
CA VAL A 138 16.77 6.82 2.53
C VAL A 138 16.81 5.58 1.65
N ILE A 139 15.93 4.62 1.93
CA ILE A 139 15.76 3.40 1.17
C ILE A 139 14.38 3.46 0.50
N VAL A 140 14.36 3.33 -0.81
CA VAL A 140 13.12 3.35 -1.60
C VAL A 140 12.97 2.01 -2.32
N PRO A 141 12.28 1.03 -1.71
CA PRO A 141 12.07 -0.27 -2.33
C PRO A 141 11.19 -0.16 -3.58
N ALA A 142 11.57 -0.86 -4.64
CA ALA A 142 10.60 -1.30 -5.63
C ALA A 142 9.78 -2.42 -4.99
N MET A 143 8.48 -2.20 -4.78
CA MET A 143 7.59 -3.21 -4.21
C MET A 143 7.60 -4.46 -5.10
N ARG A 144 7.31 -5.66 -4.55
CA ARG A 144 7.28 -6.90 -5.34
C ARG A 144 6.47 -6.76 -6.63
N ALA A 145 6.94 -7.36 -7.70
CA ALA A 145 6.35 -7.31 -9.04
C ALA A 145 6.33 -5.91 -9.70
N HIS A 146 7.09 -4.94 -9.16
CA HIS A 146 7.27 -3.62 -9.73
C HIS A 146 8.74 -3.36 -10.07
N GLU A 147 9.00 -2.55 -11.07
CA GLU A 147 10.31 -2.11 -11.57
C GLU A 147 11.31 -3.29 -11.65
N ARG A 148 12.38 -3.27 -10.82
CA ARG A 148 13.46 -4.27 -10.83
C ARG A 148 13.26 -5.41 -9.82
N SER A 149 12.26 -5.31 -8.94
CA SER A 149 11.90 -6.39 -8.02
C SER A 149 11.18 -7.51 -8.75
N GLN A 150 11.62 -8.74 -8.47
CA GLN A 150 10.97 -9.92 -9.03
C GLN A 150 9.56 -10.09 -8.46
N GLY A 151 8.79 -10.92 -9.14
CA GLY A 151 7.43 -11.27 -8.79
C GLY A 151 6.53 -11.28 -10.02
N ARG A 152 5.35 -11.80 -9.85
CA ARG A 152 4.28 -11.78 -10.85
C ARG A 152 3.01 -11.14 -10.30
N TYR A 153 2.79 -11.28 -9.01
CA TYR A 153 1.53 -10.87 -8.40
C TYR A 153 1.77 -9.77 -7.38
N VAL A 154 1.00 -8.70 -7.50
CA VAL A 154 0.95 -7.61 -6.53
C VAL A 154 0.23 -8.10 -5.28
N GLY A 155 0.77 -7.82 -4.11
CA GLY A 155 0.28 -8.32 -2.82
C GLY A 155 -0.73 -7.42 -2.13
N LEU A 156 -1.06 -6.26 -2.69
CA LEU A 156 -1.94 -5.24 -2.11
C LEU A 156 -1.57 -4.88 -0.66
N GLY A 157 -0.27 -4.80 -0.36
CA GLY A 157 0.26 -4.50 0.98
C GLY A 157 0.37 -5.72 1.90
N TYR A 158 -0.42 -6.79 1.71
CA TYR A 158 -0.41 -7.91 2.65
C TYR A 158 0.82 -8.81 2.52
N VAL A 159 1.16 -9.24 1.32
CA VAL A 159 2.41 -10.02 1.09
C VAL A 159 3.60 -9.09 1.20
N ASP A 160 3.47 -7.90 0.66
CA ASP A 160 4.50 -6.85 0.61
C ASP A 160 5.05 -6.49 1.99
N ARG A 161 4.27 -6.63 3.07
CA ARG A 161 4.74 -6.37 4.43
C ARG A 161 5.97 -7.21 4.83
N ARG A 162 6.06 -8.46 4.32
CA ARG A 162 7.22 -9.32 4.59
C ARG A 162 8.45 -8.87 3.81
N ASP A 163 8.26 -8.28 2.63
CA ASP A 163 9.36 -7.67 1.88
C ASP A 163 9.86 -6.40 2.60
N VAL A 164 8.95 -5.59 3.16
CA VAL A 164 9.33 -4.46 4.03
C VAL A 164 10.14 -4.94 5.23
N MET A 165 9.73 -6.06 5.87
CA MET A 165 10.50 -6.68 6.95
C MET A 165 11.91 -7.12 6.49
N CYS A 166 12.07 -7.62 5.26
CA CYS A 166 13.38 -7.97 4.72
C CYS A 166 14.30 -6.74 4.60
N TRP A 167 13.77 -5.60 4.17
CA TRP A 167 14.52 -4.33 4.12
C TRP A 167 14.87 -3.81 5.52
N ILE A 168 13.94 -3.82 6.46
CA ILE A 168 14.19 -3.47 7.87
C ILE A 168 15.31 -4.33 8.44
N ASN A 169 15.21 -5.64 8.28
CA ASN A 169 16.21 -6.59 8.80
C ASN A 169 17.57 -6.44 8.11
N LEU A 170 17.61 -6.00 6.84
CA LEU A 170 18.88 -5.70 6.16
C LEU A 170 19.55 -4.50 6.83
N VAL A 171 18.81 -3.43 7.11
CA VAL A 171 19.33 -2.24 7.80
C VAL A 171 19.81 -2.62 9.20
N VAL A 172 19.00 -3.29 10.00
CA VAL A 172 19.34 -3.66 11.40
C VAL A 172 20.57 -4.57 11.48
N ARG A 173 20.77 -5.46 10.49
CA ARG A 173 21.99 -6.28 10.41
C ARG A 173 23.24 -5.47 10.06
N ALA A 174 23.09 -4.44 9.22
CA ALA A 174 24.19 -3.56 8.84
C ALA A 174 24.50 -2.52 9.94
N ASP A 175 23.46 -2.07 10.64
CA ASP A 175 23.52 -1.04 11.66
C ASP A 175 22.58 -1.39 12.83
N PRO A 176 23.09 -2.07 13.88
CA PRO A 176 22.27 -2.44 15.04
C PRO A 176 21.71 -1.26 15.85
N ASP A 177 22.30 -0.07 15.71
CA ASP A 177 21.89 1.16 16.39
C ASP A 177 20.92 2.00 15.54
N ALA A 178 20.42 1.46 14.43
CA ALA A 178 19.54 2.15 13.50
C ALA A 178 18.28 2.67 14.18
N SER A 179 17.85 3.87 13.75
CA SER A 179 16.52 4.45 14.01
C SER A 179 15.78 4.54 12.67
N ILE A 180 14.77 3.69 12.48
CA ILE A 180 14.11 3.48 11.19
C ILE A 180 12.72 4.11 11.19
N ILE A 181 12.48 5.00 10.24
CA ILE A 181 11.16 5.57 9.93
C ILE A 181 10.60 4.78 8.75
N LEU A 182 9.39 4.26 8.88
CA LEU A 182 8.64 3.68 7.78
C LEU A 182 7.66 4.72 7.22
N HIS A 183 7.72 4.96 5.92
CA HIS A 183 6.78 5.85 5.23
C HIS A 183 6.17 5.11 4.05
N GLY A 184 4.86 5.09 3.95
CA GLY A 184 4.18 4.44 2.83
C GLY A 184 3.03 5.26 2.28
N ASN A 185 2.84 5.17 0.96
CA ASN A 185 1.73 5.79 0.26
C ASN A 185 0.74 4.71 -0.21
N SER A 186 -0.55 4.88 0.04
CA SER A 186 -1.61 4.00 -0.47
C SER A 186 -1.35 2.51 -0.14
N MET A 187 -1.10 1.65 -1.13
CA MET A 187 -0.68 0.26 -0.92
C MET A 187 0.60 0.16 -0.07
N GLY A 188 1.56 1.07 -0.27
CA GLY A 188 2.76 1.15 0.54
C GLY A 188 2.46 1.48 2.01
N ALA A 189 1.47 2.35 2.27
CA ALA A 189 1.00 2.66 3.62
C ALA A 189 0.45 1.41 4.33
N VAL A 190 -0.33 0.61 3.61
CA VAL A 190 -0.81 -0.68 4.12
C VAL A 190 0.35 -1.63 4.42
N ALA A 191 1.34 -1.72 3.52
CA ALA A 191 2.49 -2.59 3.71
C ALA A 191 3.30 -2.22 4.97
N VAL A 192 3.58 -0.91 5.18
CA VAL A 192 4.34 -0.46 6.36
C VAL A 192 3.54 -0.60 7.66
N MET A 193 2.23 -0.34 7.65
CA MET A 193 1.38 -0.58 8.82
C MET A 193 1.31 -2.06 9.21
N LEU A 194 1.15 -2.93 8.22
CA LEU A 194 1.10 -4.38 8.46
C LEU A 194 2.46 -4.92 8.92
N ALA A 195 3.57 -4.41 8.36
CA ALA A 195 4.93 -4.76 8.80
C ALA A 195 5.19 -4.33 10.25
N ALA A 196 4.82 -3.09 10.61
CA ALA A 196 4.98 -2.56 11.97
C ALA A 196 4.10 -3.27 13.02
N ALA A 197 3.13 -4.08 12.59
CA ALA A 197 2.28 -4.91 13.46
C ALA A 197 2.74 -6.37 13.53
N GLU A 198 3.82 -6.77 12.83
CA GLU A 198 4.38 -8.11 12.93
C GLU A 198 4.98 -8.34 14.32
N PRO A 199 4.84 -9.55 14.90
CA PRO A 199 5.37 -9.84 16.23
C PRO A 199 6.89 -9.71 16.34
N ASP A 200 7.59 -9.88 15.22
CA ASP A 200 9.05 -9.85 15.07
C ASP A 200 9.58 -8.51 14.53
N ILE A 201 8.77 -7.43 14.59
CA ILE A 201 9.21 -6.11 14.20
C ILE A 201 10.39 -5.66 15.07
N PRO A 202 11.55 -5.29 14.49
CA PRO A 202 12.70 -4.82 15.26
C PRO A 202 12.39 -3.51 16.02
N ARG A 203 12.95 -3.40 17.23
CA ARG A 203 12.83 -2.19 18.06
C ARG A 203 13.39 -0.93 17.39
N GLN A 204 14.28 -1.08 16.43
CA GLN A 204 14.85 -0.01 15.63
C GLN A 204 13.81 0.74 14.79
N VAL A 205 12.63 0.17 14.58
CA VAL A 205 11.54 0.88 13.90
C VAL A 205 10.86 1.83 14.90
N ILE A 206 11.13 3.12 14.76
CA ILE A 206 10.71 4.15 15.72
C ILE A 206 9.43 4.90 15.34
N ALA A 207 9.07 4.92 14.07
CA ALA A 207 7.91 5.67 13.57
C ALA A 207 7.32 5.05 12.29
N VAL A 208 6.01 5.14 12.15
CA VAL A 208 5.28 4.84 10.91
C VAL A 208 4.51 6.07 10.47
N VAL A 209 4.68 6.45 9.20
CA VAL A 209 3.87 7.45 8.51
C VAL A 209 3.09 6.73 7.42
N GLU A 210 1.79 6.66 7.55
CA GLU A 210 0.90 6.17 6.53
C GLU A 210 0.21 7.33 5.83
N ASP A 211 0.27 7.41 4.51
CA ASP A 211 -0.37 8.43 3.71
C ASP A 211 -1.36 7.78 2.74
N SER A 212 -2.64 8.09 2.92
CA SER A 212 -3.74 7.62 2.08
C SER A 212 -3.91 6.09 2.06
N GLY A 213 -3.60 5.41 3.17
CA GLY A 213 -3.76 3.97 3.31
C GLY A 213 -5.23 3.54 3.48
N TYR A 214 -5.54 2.31 3.09
CA TYR A 214 -6.89 1.77 3.26
C TYR A 214 -7.03 0.92 4.53
N SER A 215 -8.23 0.96 5.11
CA SER A 215 -8.52 0.28 6.37
C SER A 215 -8.39 -1.24 6.30
N THR A 216 -8.84 -1.84 5.19
CA THR A 216 -8.65 -3.25 4.86
C THR A 216 -8.62 -3.43 3.35
N ILE A 217 -7.89 -4.45 2.83
CA ILE A 217 -7.90 -4.80 1.41
C ILE A 217 -9.34 -5.10 0.93
N ASP A 218 -10.11 -5.81 1.73
CA ASP A 218 -11.50 -6.17 1.38
C ASP A 218 -12.40 -4.92 1.24
N ALA A 219 -12.27 -3.96 2.17
CA ALA A 219 -13.05 -2.71 2.13
C ALA A 219 -12.69 -1.88 0.89
N GLU A 220 -11.41 -1.78 0.57
CA GLU A 220 -10.91 -1.07 -0.61
C GLU A 220 -11.41 -1.71 -1.90
N LEU A 221 -11.24 -3.01 -2.07
CA LEU A 221 -11.72 -3.73 -3.27
C LEU A 221 -13.24 -3.59 -3.45
N ARG A 222 -14.02 -3.61 -2.36
CA ARG A 222 -15.47 -3.37 -2.41
C ARG A 222 -15.81 -1.94 -2.78
N PHE A 223 -15.05 -0.98 -2.27
CA PHE A 223 -15.23 0.43 -2.62
C PHE A 223 -14.96 0.64 -4.11
N VAL A 224 -13.84 0.15 -4.63
CA VAL A 224 -13.50 0.20 -6.06
C VAL A 224 -14.57 -0.49 -6.92
N ALA A 225 -15.02 -1.68 -6.54
CA ALA A 225 -16.07 -2.39 -7.26
C ALA A 225 -17.39 -1.58 -7.34
N LYS A 226 -17.77 -0.93 -6.23
CA LYS A 226 -19.01 -0.14 -6.14
C LYS A 226 -18.89 1.21 -6.86
N THR A 227 -17.83 1.97 -6.60
CA THR A 227 -17.73 3.39 -6.99
C THR A 227 -17.07 3.58 -8.34
N MET A 228 -15.95 2.89 -8.60
CA MET A 228 -15.20 3.03 -9.84
C MET A 228 -15.76 2.12 -10.96
N LEU A 229 -16.08 0.87 -10.64
CA LEU A 229 -16.59 -0.11 -11.60
C LEU A 229 -18.13 -0.14 -11.66
N LYS A 230 -18.80 0.60 -10.77
CA LYS A 230 -20.28 0.71 -10.68
C LYS A 230 -20.99 -0.65 -10.66
N MET A 231 -20.36 -1.65 -10.04
CA MET A 231 -20.91 -3.00 -9.94
C MET A 231 -22.10 -3.05 -8.96
N PRO A 232 -23.18 -3.77 -9.29
CA PRO A 232 -24.23 -4.09 -8.33
C PRO A 232 -23.63 -4.80 -7.11
N ARG A 233 -24.14 -4.47 -5.90
CA ARG A 233 -23.56 -4.92 -4.62
C ARG A 233 -23.29 -6.43 -4.57
N GLY A 234 -24.24 -7.25 -5.01
CA GLY A 234 -24.10 -8.72 -4.98
C GLY A 234 -22.97 -9.20 -5.89
N ILE A 235 -22.86 -8.64 -7.10
CA ILE A 235 -21.80 -8.97 -8.07
C ILE A 235 -20.45 -8.51 -7.54
N GLY A 236 -20.33 -7.30 -7.00
CA GLY A 236 -19.10 -6.78 -6.43
C GLY A 236 -18.58 -7.64 -5.27
N LEU A 237 -19.45 -8.06 -4.35
CA LEU A 237 -19.09 -8.93 -3.24
C LEU A 237 -18.56 -10.29 -3.72
N GLN A 238 -19.22 -10.91 -4.70
CA GLN A 238 -18.79 -12.18 -5.26
C GLN A 238 -17.47 -12.05 -6.03
N THR A 239 -17.31 -10.96 -6.79
CA THR A 239 -16.05 -10.65 -7.50
C THR A 239 -14.88 -10.57 -6.53
N VAL A 240 -15.01 -9.82 -5.43
CA VAL A 240 -13.96 -9.71 -4.39
C VAL A 240 -13.69 -11.07 -3.73
N ALA A 241 -14.71 -11.87 -3.47
CA ALA A 241 -14.53 -13.23 -2.92
C ALA A 241 -13.73 -14.13 -3.86
N VAL A 242 -13.98 -14.08 -5.18
CA VAL A 242 -13.22 -14.84 -6.19
C VAL A 242 -11.80 -14.29 -6.31
N MET A 243 -11.59 -12.97 -6.29
CA MET A 243 -10.24 -12.37 -6.25
C MET A 243 -9.44 -12.91 -5.06
N ASN A 244 -10.06 -12.98 -3.88
CA ASN A 244 -9.41 -13.55 -2.71
C ASN A 244 -9.08 -15.05 -2.86
N ALA A 245 -9.93 -15.82 -3.50
CA ALA A 245 -9.65 -17.22 -3.82
C ALA A 245 -8.45 -17.33 -4.79
N CYS A 246 -8.37 -16.49 -5.81
CA CYS A 246 -7.22 -16.41 -6.72
C CYS A 246 -5.92 -16.05 -5.97
N ALA A 247 -5.97 -15.08 -5.05
CA ALA A 247 -4.82 -14.69 -4.23
C ALA A 247 -4.31 -15.87 -3.38
N ARG A 248 -5.22 -16.65 -2.79
CA ARG A 248 -4.85 -17.86 -2.03
C ARG A 248 -4.15 -18.91 -2.89
N ILE A 249 -4.56 -19.07 -4.14
CA ILE A 249 -3.95 -20.02 -5.08
C ILE A 249 -2.58 -19.53 -5.54
N HIS A 250 -2.47 -18.26 -5.96
CA HIS A 250 -1.29 -17.75 -6.64
C HIS A 250 -0.20 -17.21 -5.70
N THR A 251 -0.60 -16.59 -4.58
CA THR A 251 0.33 -15.94 -3.64
C THR A 251 0.27 -16.54 -2.24
N LYS A 252 -0.55 -17.58 -2.03
CA LYS A 252 -0.84 -18.18 -0.71
C LYS A 252 -1.30 -17.13 0.32
N SER A 253 -1.84 -16.01 -0.14
CA SER A 253 -2.30 -14.91 0.68
C SER A 253 -3.82 -14.89 0.81
N ASP A 254 -4.31 -14.39 1.94
CA ASP A 254 -5.73 -14.13 2.17
C ASP A 254 -5.92 -12.61 2.34
N PHE A 255 -6.54 -11.94 1.38
CA PHE A 255 -6.78 -10.50 1.42
C PHE A 255 -7.55 -10.02 2.65
N ARG A 256 -8.37 -10.91 3.27
CA ARG A 256 -9.07 -10.60 4.53
C ARG A 256 -8.12 -10.43 5.71
N ARG A 257 -6.88 -10.93 5.62
CA ARG A 257 -5.83 -10.74 6.62
C ARG A 257 -5.07 -9.42 6.41
N GLY A 258 -5.21 -8.76 5.27
CA GLY A 258 -4.74 -7.41 5.03
C GLY A 258 -5.67 -6.40 5.71
N ASP A 259 -5.63 -6.37 7.03
CA ASP A 259 -6.52 -5.61 7.92
C ASP A 259 -5.69 -4.66 8.78
N CYS A 260 -5.63 -3.39 8.34
CA CYS A 260 -4.92 -2.32 9.05
C CYS A 260 -5.60 -1.94 10.37
N LEU A 261 -6.91 -2.19 10.54
CA LEU A 261 -7.58 -1.95 11.81
C LEU A 261 -7.10 -2.96 12.88
N CYS A 262 -6.97 -4.22 12.46
CA CYS A 262 -6.40 -5.25 13.32
C CYS A 262 -4.91 -5.02 13.59
N ALA A 263 -4.15 -4.56 12.58
CA ALA A 263 -2.74 -4.18 12.72
C ALA A 263 -2.57 -3.01 13.69
N ALA A 264 -3.34 -1.94 13.54
CA ALA A 264 -3.30 -0.77 14.42
C ALA A 264 -3.55 -1.11 15.91
N ARG A 265 -4.41 -2.11 16.19
CA ARG A 265 -4.63 -2.57 17.57
C ARG A 265 -3.41 -3.27 18.18
N ARG A 266 -2.58 -3.91 17.36
CA ARG A 266 -1.40 -4.67 17.80
C ARG A 266 -0.10 -3.88 17.74
N MET A 267 -0.06 -2.85 16.88
CA MET A 267 1.13 -2.04 16.66
C MET A 267 1.63 -1.39 17.94
N ARG A 268 2.95 -1.46 18.14
CA ARG A 268 3.65 -0.83 19.28
C ARG A 268 4.50 0.36 18.83
N VAL A 269 4.62 0.55 17.53
CA VAL A 269 5.37 1.65 16.93
C VAL A 269 4.46 2.87 16.80
N PRO A 270 4.91 4.10 17.13
CA PRO A 270 4.17 5.34 16.90
C PRO A 270 3.64 5.46 15.47
N LEU A 271 2.43 5.98 15.30
CA LEU A 271 1.72 6.07 14.01
C LEU A 271 1.27 7.50 13.72
N LEU A 272 1.63 8.03 12.55
CA LEU A 272 1.03 9.20 11.94
C LEU A 272 0.16 8.76 10.76
N CYS A 273 -1.13 9.10 10.80
CA CYS A 273 -2.04 8.89 9.69
C CYS A 273 -2.23 10.22 8.94
N VAL A 274 -2.00 10.21 7.64
CA VAL A 274 -2.20 11.38 6.77
C VAL A 274 -3.21 11.04 5.68
N HIS A 275 -4.12 11.96 5.37
CA HIS A 275 -5.08 11.75 4.29
C HIS A 275 -5.56 13.08 3.68
N GLY A 276 -5.77 13.08 2.37
CA GLY A 276 -6.41 14.19 1.66
C GLY A 276 -7.93 14.13 1.78
N THR A 277 -8.59 15.24 2.12
CA THR A 277 -10.05 15.26 2.32
C THR A 277 -10.86 15.07 1.03
N ASN A 278 -10.20 15.22 -0.14
CA ASN A 278 -10.84 15.05 -1.45
C ASN A 278 -10.36 13.79 -2.18
N ASP A 279 -9.89 12.79 -1.41
CA ASP A 279 -9.48 11.51 -1.96
C ASP A 279 -10.69 10.72 -2.46
N THR A 280 -10.74 10.47 -3.77
CA THR A 280 -11.81 9.74 -4.44
C THR A 280 -11.44 8.28 -4.72
N MET A 281 -10.19 7.88 -4.47
CA MET A 281 -9.69 6.51 -4.68
C MET A 281 -9.76 5.70 -3.40
N VAL A 282 -9.27 6.25 -2.30
CA VAL A 282 -9.32 5.64 -0.97
C VAL A 282 -10.18 6.54 -0.06
N PRO A 283 -11.27 6.05 0.52
CA PRO A 283 -12.15 6.87 1.35
C PRO A 283 -11.42 7.52 2.52
N TYR A 284 -11.56 8.84 2.66
CA TYR A 284 -10.99 9.63 3.76
C TYR A 284 -11.32 9.06 5.16
N GLU A 285 -12.53 8.52 5.34
CA GLU A 285 -12.97 7.89 6.59
C GLU A 285 -12.11 6.67 7.03
N PHE A 286 -11.30 6.12 6.12
CA PHE A 286 -10.41 5.01 6.47
C PHE A 286 -9.29 5.46 7.41
N MET A 287 -8.77 6.67 7.26
CA MET A 287 -7.83 7.27 8.21
C MET A 287 -8.42 7.32 9.63
N ASP A 288 -9.65 7.85 9.76
CA ASP A 288 -10.31 7.96 11.08
C ASP A 288 -10.50 6.58 11.71
N ARG A 289 -10.88 5.57 10.91
CA ARG A 289 -11.05 4.18 11.38
C ARG A 289 -9.73 3.55 11.82
N ILE A 290 -8.64 3.81 11.10
CA ILE A 290 -7.29 3.33 11.45
C ILE A 290 -6.86 3.98 12.76
N ALA A 291 -6.90 5.30 12.86
CA ALA A 291 -6.52 6.05 14.05
C ALA A 291 -7.34 5.64 15.27
N ALA A 292 -8.66 5.51 15.13
CA ALA A 292 -9.56 5.05 16.20
C ALA A 292 -9.27 3.61 16.67
N SER A 293 -8.69 2.78 15.80
CA SER A 293 -8.33 1.40 16.12
C SER A 293 -6.96 1.28 16.81
N TYR A 294 -6.10 2.28 16.69
CA TYR A 294 -4.75 2.24 17.24
C TYR A 294 -4.74 2.18 18.78
N ARG A 295 -3.80 1.39 19.35
CA ARG A 295 -3.66 1.16 20.80
C ARG A 295 -2.22 1.25 21.29
N GLY A 296 -1.33 1.74 20.43
CA GLY A 296 0.10 1.94 20.75
C GLY A 296 0.37 3.24 21.49
N PRO A 297 1.66 3.64 21.59
CA PRO A 297 2.09 4.73 22.46
C PRO A 297 1.73 6.13 21.97
N LEU A 298 1.76 6.38 20.66
CA LEU A 298 1.52 7.70 20.08
C LEU A 298 0.83 7.55 18.73
N CYS A 299 -0.34 8.18 18.58
CA CYS A 299 -1.03 8.32 17.30
C CYS A 299 -1.35 9.79 17.03
N ARG A 300 -1.05 10.24 15.80
CA ARG A 300 -1.49 11.55 15.31
C ARG A 300 -2.18 11.39 13.97
N THR A 301 -3.09 12.30 13.67
CA THR A 301 -3.74 12.40 12.35
C THR A 301 -3.43 13.76 11.74
N PHE A 302 -3.29 13.80 10.43
CA PHE A 302 -3.10 15.04 9.68
C PHE A 302 -3.94 15.02 8.40
N SER A 303 -4.98 15.82 8.37
CA SER A 303 -5.88 15.98 7.24
C SER A 303 -5.44 17.13 6.35
N VAL A 304 -5.32 16.89 5.05
CA VAL A 304 -4.98 17.95 4.09
C VAL A 304 -6.22 18.32 3.29
N GLN A 305 -6.72 19.52 3.57
CA GLN A 305 -7.95 20.03 2.95
C GLN A 305 -7.80 20.15 1.43
N GLY A 306 -8.72 19.54 0.68
CA GLY A 306 -8.78 19.57 -0.78
C GLY A 306 -7.78 18.66 -1.49
N ALA A 307 -6.84 18.02 -0.78
CA ALA A 307 -5.90 17.10 -1.39
C ALA A 307 -6.61 15.82 -1.89
N GLY A 308 -6.26 15.37 -3.09
CA GLY A 308 -6.64 14.09 -3.65
C GLY A 308 -5.74 12.95 -3.16
N HIS A 309 -5.90 11.78 -3.77
CA HIS A 309 -5.16 10.58 -3.41
C HIS A 309 -3.64 10.77 -3.50
N THR A 310 -2.90 10.54 -2.41
CA THR A 310 -1.43 10.71 -2.29
C THR A 310 -0.89 12.10 -2.65
N LEU A 311 -1.77 13.10 -2.70
CA LEU A 311 -1.38 14.48 -3.03
C LEU A 311 -1.18 15.37 -1.79
N SER A 312 -1.31 14.84 -0.58
CA SER A 312 -1.20 15.60 0.67
C SER A 312 0.09 16.39 0.76
N ALA A 313 1.24 15.75 0.49
CA ALA A 313 2.55 16.38 0.52
C ALA A 313 2.76 17.44 -0.60
N SER A 314 2.04 17.33 -1.72
CA SER A 314 2.12 18.28 -2.83
C SER A 314 1.16 19.47 -2.66
N THR A 315 0.00 19.25 -2.02
CA THR A 315 -1.03 20.27 -1.80
C THR A 315 -0.65 21.23 -0.66
N ALA A 316 -0.05 20.71 0.41
CA ALA A 316 0.35 21.53 1.57
C ALA A 316 1.76 21.13 2.06
N PRO A 317 2.83 21.37 1.26
CA PRO A 317 4.16 20.82 1.51
C PRO A 317 4.72 21.22 2.88
N ASP A 318 4.66 22.49 3.25
CA ASP A 318 5.24 22.95 4.53
C ASP A 318 4.46 22.41 5.72
N ALA A 319 3.14 22.44 5.68
CA ALA A 319 2.30 21.90 6.76
C ALA A 319 2.47 20.38 6.91
N TYR A 320 2.52 19.67 5.79
CA TYR A 320 2.76 18.23 5.75
C TYR A 320 4.10 17.88 6.41
N TRP A 321 5.19 18.52 5.97
CA TRP A 321 6.53 18.19 6.47
C TRP A 321 6.78 18.69 7.89
N ASN A 322 6.10 19.75 8.32
CA ASN A 322 6.10 20.16 9.74
C ASN A 322 5.38 19.12 10.61
N ALA A 323 4.25 18.58 10.15
CA ALA A 323 3.54 17.50 10.85
C ALA A 323 4.39 16.22 10.94
N VAL A 324 5.00 15.79 9.83
CA VAL A 324 5.89 14.61 9.78
C VAL A 324 7.09 14.80 10.69
N ARG A 325 7.80 15.94 10.60
CA ARG A 325 8.99 16.22 11.43
C ARG A 325 8.64 16.22 12.90
N GLY A 326 7.63 16.99 13.31
CA GLY A 326 7.24 17.07 14.72
C GLY A 326 6.69 15.76 15.26
N PHE A 327 6.14 14.89 14.41
CA PHE A 327 5.76 13.53 14.79
C PHE A 327 6.99 12.63 15.00
N VAL A 328 7.93 12.64 14.05
CA VAL A 328 9.14 11.81 14.10
C VAL A 328 10.01 12.18 15.31
N GLU A 329 10.15 13.48 15.61
CA GLU A 329 10.87 13.96 16.80
C GLU A 329 10.20 13.49 18.11
N ALA A 330 8.86 13.58 18.17
CA ALA A 330 8.12 13.07 19.33
C ALA A 330 8.22 11.55 19.48
N ALA A 331 8.22 10.81 18.38
CA ALA A 331 8.37 9.35 18.37
C ALA A 331 9.77 8.92 18.82
N ALA A 332 10.80 9.61 18.39
CA ALA A 332 12.18 9.36 18.82
C ALA A 332 12.37 9.60 20.32
N GLY A 333 11.89 10.73 20.84
CA GLY A 333 11.94 11.02 22.28
C GLY A 333 11.18 10.02 23.15
N TRP A 334 10.12 9.42 22.64
CA TRP A 334 9.41 8.34 23.32
C TRP A 334 10.19 7.02 23.32
N HIS A 335 10.96 6.77 22.27
CA HIS A 335 11.75 5.54 22.13
C HIS A 335 13.00 5.54 23.03
N GLU A 336 13.53 6.73 23.34
CA GLU A 336 14.70 6.91 24.21
C GLU A 336 14.32 6.94 25.72
N ALA A 337 13.05 7.12 26.05
CA ALA A 337 12.53 7.18 27.42
C ALA A 337 12.14 5.79 27.96
#